data_d6c43373b5c9f32ee209dcc06f6cb890
#
_entry.id   d6c43373b5c9f32ee209dcc06f6cb890
#
_cell.length_a   1.000
_cell.length_b   1.000
_cell.length_c   1.000
_cell.angle_alpha   90.00
_cell.angle_beta   90.00
_cell.angle_gamma   90.00
#
_symmetry.space_group_name_H-M   'P 1'
#
loop_
_entity.id
_entity.type
_entity.pdbx_description
1 polymer ?
#
loop_
_entity_poly.entity_id
_entity_poly.type
_entity_poly.pdbx_seq_one_letter_code
_entity_poly.pdbx_strand_id
1 'polypeptide(L)'
;MLMLKNGGKPVLFFEMKANAFHLWKNLNYLIPWIIDWYVNPNNQWWYNWLYKRHKLILVSSKEVYEYLLAKNTRLNIRHLALSLSDRYKITSNTCYEKKYDVILIGRQNPVLKDFLDQYKKTHPDLTIFIPSKQELASRDGYLDSMKKSRVALYATPGIDGGEKRTNGFSQVTPRFLEMVASGCNIIARYKTNADTDYYELEKFCPVSYTHLTLPTKLEV
;
A
#
# COMPACT_ATOMS: atom_id res chain seq x y z
N MET A 1 -3.63 3.59 -30.69
CA MET A 1 -4.12 2.25 -30.29
C MET A 1 -3.05 1.24 -30.71
N LEU A 2 -2.15 0.91 -29.81
CA LEU A 2 -1.08 -0.07 -30.07
C LEU A 2 -1.69 -1.48 -30.02
N MET A 3 -1.90 -2.08 -31.17
CA MET A 3 -2.06 -3.52 -31.26
C MET A 3 -0.70 -4.15 -30.98
N LEU A 4 -0.52 -4.68 -29.79
CA LEU A 4 0.65 -5.51 -29.48
C LEU A 4 0.52 -6.83 -30.24
N LYS A 5 1.11 -6.89 -31.44
CA LYS A 5 1.36 -8.13 -32.17
C LYS A 5 2.50 -8.87 -31.47
N ASN A 6 2.20 -9.48 -30.32
CA ASN A 6 3.21 -10.18 -29.51
C ASN A 6 3.27 -11.68 -29.81
N GLY A 7 3.01 -12.08 -31.07
CA GLY A 7 3.17 -13.48 -31.48
C GLY A 7 2.45 -14.51 -30.58
N GLY A 8 1.31 -14.14 -29.98
CA GLY A 8 0.54 -15.00 -29.08
C GLY A 8 1.09 -15.17 -27.66
N LYS A 9 2.15 -14.45 -27.29
CA LYS A 9 2.73 -14.50 -25.94
C LYS A 9 1.86 -13.74 -24.93
N PRO A 10 1.69 -14.23 -23.70
CA PRO A 10 0.98 -13.52 -22.65
C PRO A 10 1.69 -12.21 -22.28
N VAL A 11 0.91 -11.16 -22.03
CA VAL A 11 1.39 -9.85 -21.62
C VAL A 11 0.84 -9.55 -20.22
N LEU A 12 1.73 -9.30 -19.27
CA LEU A 12 1.36 -8.80 -17.95
C LEU A 12 0.93 -7.33 -18.08
N PHE A 13 -0.27 -7.02 -17.64
CA PHE A 13 -0.85 -5.69 -17.70
C PHE A 13 -1.13 -5.16 -16.30
N PHE A 14 -0.43 -4.09 -15.92
CA PHE A 14 -0.65 -3.42 -14.65
C PHE A 14 -1.94 -2.61 -14.68
N GLU A 15 -2.83 -2.90 -13.76
CA GLU A 15 -4.11 -2.24 -13.61
C GLU A 15 -4.22 -1.64 -12.21
N MET A 16 -4.18 -0.30 -12.12
CA MET A 16 -4.21 0.38 -10.82
C MET A 16 -5.52 0.15 -10.07
N LYS A 17 -6.61 -0.06 -10.79
CA LYS A 17 -7.90 -0.48 -10.22
C LYS A 17 -8.67 -1.29 -11.25
N ALA A 18 -9.50 -2.22 -10.77
CA ALA A 18 -10.38 -2.98 -11.63
C ALA A 18 -11.17 -2.05 -12.56
N ASN A 19 -11.01 -2.25 -13.87
CA ASN A 19 -11.59 -1.37 -14.90
C ASN A 19 -12.16 -2.20 -16.06
N ALA A 20 -13.40 -1.90 -16.42
CA ALA A 20 -14.11 -2.58 -17.49
C ALA A 20 -13.64 -2.17 -18.90
N PHE A 21 -13.12 -0.98 -19.05
CA PHE A 21 -12.91 -0.38 -20.37
C PHE A 21 -11.76 -1.00 -21.19
N HIS A 22 -10.70 -1.44 -20.52
CA HIS A 22 -9.52 -1.98 -21.17
C HIS A 22 -9.67 -3.44 -21.65
N LEU A 23 -10.68 -4.13 -21.17
CA LEU A 23 -10.85 -5.56 -21.35
C LEU A 23 -11.54 -5.96 -22.66
N TRP A 24 -12.02 -4.99 -23.41
CA TRP A 24 -12.89 -5.27 -24.57
C TRP A 24 -12.18 -5.80 -25.81
N LYS A 25 -10.87 -5.59 -25.95
CA LYS A 25 -10.22 -5.81 -27.25
C LYS A 25 -9.17 -6.91 -27.36
N ASN A 26 -8.55 -7.40 -26.26
CA ASN A 26 -7.45 -8.39 -26.34
C ASN A 26 -7.38 -9.37 -25.16
N LEU A 27 -8.49 -10.00 -24.85
CA LEU A 27 -8.69 -10.74 -23.60
C LEU A 27 -7.84 -12.00 -23.43
N ASN A 28 -7.48 -12.65 -24.54
CA ASN A 28 -6.84 -13.97 -24.48
C ASN A 28 -5.34 -13.95 -24.15
N TYR A 29 -4.69 -12.79 -24.29
CA TYR A 29 -3.24 -12.63 -24.12
C TYR A 29 -2.88 -11.76 -22.92
N LEU A 30 -3.84 -11.03 -22.37
CA LEU A 30 -3.58 -10.17 -21.21
C LEU A 30 -3.75 -10.92 -19.91
N ILE A 31 -2.75 -10.78 -19.05
CA ILE A 31 -2.82 -11.18 -17.65
C ILE A 31 -2.91 -9.88 -16.85
N PRO A 32 -4.11 -9.46 -16.40
CA PRO A 32 -4.24 -8.27 -15.58
C PRO A 32 -3.64 -8.53 -14.20
N TRP A 33 -2.80 -7.60 -13.74
CA TRP A 33 -2.36 -7.51 -12.37
C TRP A 33 -3.01 -6.30 -11.71
N ILE A 34 -4.06 -6.57 -10.95
CA ILE A 34 -4.90 -5.56 -10.32
C ILE A 34 -4.29 -5.17 -8.98
N ILE A 35 -3.91 -3.92 -8.87
CA ILE A 35 -3.29 -3.39 -7.65
C ILE A 35 -4.36 -3.07 -6.61
N ASP A 36 -5.40 -2.34 -7.00
CA ASP A 36 -6.47 -1.94 -6.11
C ASP A 36 -7.82 -2.50 -6.60
N TRP A 37 -8.42 -3.38 -5.81
CA TRP A 37 -9.74 -3.93 -6.11
C TRP A 37 -10.84 -3.05 -5.54
N TYR A 38 -11.14 -1.95 -6.22
CA TYR A 38 -12.18 -1.00 -5.80
C TYR A 38 -13.52 -1.30 -6.46
N VAL A 39 -13.99 -2.52 -6.35
CA VAL A 39 -15.27 -2.91 -6.96
C VAL A 39 -16.38 -2.81 -5.93
N ASN A 40 -17.38 -2.00 -6.23
CA ASN A 40 -18.59 -1.94 -5.40
C ASN A 40 -19.22 -3.36 -5.35
N PRO A 41 -19.57 -3.89 -4.17
CA PRO A 41 -20.21 -5.19 -4.03
C PRO A 41 -21.44 -5.39 -4.92
N ASN A 42 -22.21 -4.32 -5.18
CA ASN A 42 -23.38 -4.36 -6.06
C ASN A 42 -23.00 -4.60 -7.53
N ASN A 43 -21.78 -4.25 -7.93
CA ASN A 43 -21.27 -4.44 -9.29
C ASN A 43 -20.36 -5.66 -9.42
N GLN A 44 -20.16 -6.42 -8.34
CA GLN A 44 -19.24 -7.57 -8.32
C GLN A 44 -19.56 -8.59 -9.40
N TRP A 45 -20.84 -8.88 -9.67
CA TRP A 45 -21.29 -9.81 -10.71
C TRP A 45 -20.81 -9.39 -12.11
N TRP A 46 -20.83 -8.08 -12.42
CA TRP A 46 -20.38 -7.53 -13.69
C TRP A 46 -18.87 -7.72 -13.87
N TYR A 47 -18.09 -7.39 -12.86
CA TYR A 47 -16.64 -7.58 -12.90
C TYR A 47 -16.27 -9.06 -12.97
N ASN A 48 -16.98 -9.92 -12.26
CA ASN A 48 -16.80 -11.37 -12.38
C ASN A 48 -17.07 -11.86 -13.80
N TRP A 49 -18.14 -11.37 -14.42
CA TRP A 49 -18.45 -11.72 -15.81
C TRP A 49 -17.37 -11.22 -16.76
N LEU A 50 -16.88 -10.02 -16.57
CA LEU A 50 -15.87 -9.40 -17.40
C LEU A 50 -14.52 -10.12 -17.28
N TYR A 51 -14.03 -10.30 -16.06
CA TYR A 51 -12.75 -10.95 -15.78
C TYR A 51 -12.75 -12.45 -16.03
N LYS A 52 -13.89 -13.11 -16.07
CA LYS A 52 -14.01 -14.52 -16.40
C LYS A 52 -13.40 -14.89 -17.78
N ARG A 53 -13.24 -13.90 -18.65
CA ARG A 53 -12.64 -14.12 -19.97
C ARG A 53 -11.11 -14.22 -19.95
N HIS A 54 -10.47 -13.79 -18.86
CA HIS A 54 -9.02 -13.92 -18.72
C HIS A 54 -8.62 -15.32 -18.30
N LYS A 55 -7.53 -15.83 -18.89
CA LYS A 55 -6.97 -17.13 -18.51
C LYS A 55 -6.37 -17.11 -17.10
N LEU A 56 -5.88 -15.95 -16.67
CA LEU A 56 -5.29 -15.72 -15.37
C LEU A 56 -5.48 -14.26 -14.99
N ILE A 57 -5.77 -14.02 -13.73
CA ILE A 57 -5.87 -12.69 -13.12
C ILE A 57 -4.97 -12.69 -11.89
N LEU A 58 -4.16 -11.66 -11.75
CA LEU A 58 -3.34 -11.45 -10.57
C LEU A 58 -3.94 -10.33 -9.74
N VAL A 59 -3.97 -10.51 -8.42
CA VAL A 59 -4.38 -9.48 -7.47
C VAL A 59 -3.27 -9.26 -6.45
N SER A 60 -3.00 -8.00 -6.11
CA SER A 60 -1.91 -7.65 -5.21
C SER A 60 -2.27 -7.84 -3.75
N SER A 61 -3.56 -7.75 -3.40
CA SER A 61 -4.05 -7.88 -2.04
C SER A 61 -4.42 -9.33 -1.74
N LYS A 62 -3.90 -9.83 -0.63
CA LYS A 62 -4.24 -11.16 -0.10
C LYS A 62 -5.69 -11.19 0.41
N GLU A 63 -6.12 -10.11 1.07
CA GLU A 63 -7.50 -9.94 1.54
C GLU A 63 -8.49 -10.02 0.37
N VAL A 64 -8.22 -9.31 -0.73
CA VAL A 64 -9.04 -9.37 -1.95
C VAL A 64 -9.03 -10.75 -2.58
N TYR A 65 -7.87 -11.40 -2.62
CA TYR A 65 -7.75 -12.75 -3.15
C TYR A 65 -8.66 -13.73 -2.40
N GLU A 66 -8.61 -13.73 -1.07
CA GLU A 66 -9.43 -14.59 -0.22
C GLU A 66 -10.92 -14.25 -0.33
N TYR A 67 -11.26 -12.96 -0.38
CA TYR A 67 -12.62 -12.50 -0.62
C TYR A 67 -13.19 -13.06 -1.93
N LEU A 68 -12.44 -12.96 -3.02
CA LEU A 68 -12.87 -13.45 -4.33
C LEU A 68 -13.00 -14.98 -4.37
N LEU A 69 -12.13 -15.70 -3.69
CA LEU A 69 -12.25 -17.17 -3.54
C LEU A 69 -13.52 -17.54 -2.76
N ALA A 70 -13.76 -16.88 -1.64
CA ALA A 70 -14.94 -17.12 -0.80
C ALA A 70 -16.25 -16.83 -1.55
N LYS A 71 -16.25 -15.89 -2.48
CA LYS A 71 -17.41 -15.59 -3.35
C LYS A 71 -17.61 -16.59 -4.49
N ASN A 72 -16.78 -17.62 -4.58
CA ASN A 72 -16.86 -18.66 -5.63
C ASN A 72 -17.05 -18.09 -7.04
N THR A 73 -16.24 -17.09 -7.38
CA THR A 73 -16.39 -16.25 -8.57
C THR A 73 -16.08 -16.98 -9.90
N ARG A 74 -15.61 -18.22 -9.85
CA ARG A 74 -15.10 -18.99 -11.00
C ARG A 74 -14.00 -18.25 -11.80
N LEU A 75 -13.38 -17.23 -11.22
CA LEU A 75 -12.25 -16.54 -11.79
C LEU A 75 -10.98 -17.35 -11.54
N ASN A 76 -10.12 -17.47 -12.56
CA ASN A 76 -8.79 -18.02 -12.35
C ASN A 76 -7.87 -16.93 -11.81
N ILE A 77 -7.90 -16.74 -10.50
CA ILE A 77 -7.13 -15.72 -9.80
C ILE A 77 -5.94 -16.33 -9.06
N ARG A 78 -4.88 -15.52 -8.93
CA ARG A 78 -3.73 -15.83 -8.07
C ARG A 78 -3.32 -14.55 -7.35
N HIS A 79 -2.85 -14.71 -6.14
CA HIS A 79 -2.22 -13.63 -5.41
C HIS A 79 -0.80 -13.44 -5.92
N LEU A 80 -0.45 -12.21 -6.28
CA LEU A 80 0.92 -11.77 -6.57
C LEU A 80 1.19 -10.52 -5.74
N ALA A 81 1.93 -10.71 -4.66
CA ALA A 81 2.22 -9.66 -3.70
C ALA A 81 3.00 -8.49 -4.32
N LEU A 82 2.78 -7.30 -3.79
CA LEU A 82 3.62 -6.15 -4.09
C LEU A 82 5.02 -6.38 -3.51
N SER A 83 6.02 -5.94 -4.24
CA SER A 83 7.43 -6.01 -3.83
C SER A 83 8.18 -4.74 -4.24
N LEU A 84 9.35 -4.55 -3.66
CA LEU A 84 10.28 -3.51 -4.07
C LEU A 84 11.44 -4.12 -4.85
N SER A 85 12.03 -3.32 -5.72
CA SER A 85 13.29 -3.68 -6.39
C SER A 85 14.43 -3.67 -5.38
N ASP A 86 15.40 -4.58 -5.53
CA ASP A 86 16.59 -4.69 -4.69
C ASP A 86 17.43 -3.40 -4.64
N ARG A 87 17.30 -2.52 -5.64
CA ARG A 87 17.95 -1.20 -5.63
C ARG A 87 17.54 -0.31 -4.45
N TYR A 88 16.43 -0.61 -3.79
CA TYR A 88 15.96 0.13 -2.61
C TYR A 88 16.45 -0.45 -1.29
N LYS A 89 17.12 -1.60 -1.34
CA LYS A 89 17.66 -2.24 -0.15
C LYS A 89 18.77 -1.39 0.45
N ILE A 90 18.66 -1.10 1.74
CA ILE A 90 19.76 -0.50 2.50
C ILE A 90 20.81 -1.60 2.73
N THR A 91 22.03 -1.35 2.32
CA THR A 91 23.14 -2.20 2.69
C THR A 91 23.60 -1.82 4.11
N SER A 92 24.02 -2.79 4.90
CA SER A 92 24.42 -2.63 6.30
C SER A 92 25.51 -1.56 6.55
N ASN A 93 26.21 -1.13 5.51
CA ASN A 93 27.28 -0.14 5.60
C ASN A 93 26.82 1.31 5.34
N THR A 94 25.54 1.54 5.08
CA THR A 94 25.04 2.87 4.77
C THR A 94 24.35 3.43 6.00
N CYS A 95 25.06 4.22 6.80
CA CYS A 95 24.46 4.99 7.88
C CYS A 95 23.97 6.32 7.31
N TYR A 96 22.68 6.58 7.38
CA TYR A 96 22.09 7.86 7.02
C TYR A 96 21.96 8.74 8.24
N GLU A 97 22.49 9.98 8.15
CA GLU A 97 22.25 10.98 9.17
C GLU A 97 20.74 11.28 9.28
N LYS A 98 20.17 11.07 10.45
CA LYS A 98 18.76 11.31 10.72
C LYS A 98 18.52 12.80 11.00
N LYS A 99 17.83 13.45 10.07
CA LYS A 99 17.51 14.89 10.12
C LYS A 99 16.12 15.19 10.69
N TYR A 100 15.21 14.22 10.56
CA TYR A 100 13.82 14.37 10.97
C TYR A 100 13.47 13.30 11.99
N ASP A 101 12.73 13.70 13.02
CA ASP A 101 12.23 12.76 14.00
C ASP A 101 11.06 11.97 13.44
N VAL A 102 10.13 12.65 12.76
CA VAL A 102 8.94 12.02 12.20
C VAL A 102 8.74 12.45 10.74
N ILE A 103 8.41 11.49 9.90
CA ILE A 103 7.94 11.75 8.53
C ILE A 103 6.49 11.31 8.34
N LEU A 104 5.71 12.18 7.69
CA LEU A 104 4.34 11.90 7.29
C LEU A 104 4.24 12.00 5.77
N ILE A 105 4.26 10.86 5.10
CA ILE A 105 4.31 10.76 3.63
C ILE A 105 2.97 10.34 3.03
N GLY A 106 2.60 11.02 1.95
CA GLY A 106 1.46 10.70 1.11
C GLY A 106 0.12 11.12 1.70
N ARG A 107 -0.93 10.31 1.53
CA ARG A 107 -2.22 10.61 2.15
C ARG A 107 -2.09 10.51 3.66
N GLN A 108 -2.40 11.63 4.30
CA GLN A 108 -2.34 11.72 5.74
C GLN A 108 -3.61 11.10 6.32
N ASN A 109 -3.44 10.12 7.18
CA ASN A 109 -4.53 9.63 8.00
C ASN A 109 -4.89 10.71 9.04
N PRO A 110 -6.16 11.16 9.14
CA PRO A 110 -6.53 12.27 10.02
C PRO A 110 -6.22 11.95 11.49
N VAL A 111 -6.43 10.74 11.94
CA VAL A 111 -6.18 10.33 13.32
C VAL A 111 -4.70 10.41 13.67
N LEU A 112 -3.83 9.92 12.77
CA LEU A 112 -2.37 10.01 12.98
C LEU A 112 -1.88 11.45 12.89
N LYS A 113 -2.49 12.27 12.04
CA LYS A 113 -2.15 13.68 11.93
C LYS A 113 -2.54 14.44 13.19
N ASP A 114 -3.78 14.32 13.65
CA ASP A 114 -4.26 14.97 14.86
C ASP A 114 -3.42 14.57 16.08
N PHE A 115 -3.07 13.29 16.15
CA PHE A 115 -2.15 12.79 17.16
C PHE A 115 -0.78 13.50 17.09
N LEU A 116 -0.19 13.58 15.90
CA LEU A 116 1.11 14.23 15.72
C LEU A 116 1.06 15.72 16.06
N ASP A 117 -0.02 16.39 15.68
CA ASP A 117 -0.23 17.82 15.97
C ASP A 117 -0.36 18.06 17.50
N GLN A 118 -1.02 17.17 18.23
CA GLN A 118 -1.10 17.23 19.68
C GLN A 118 0.26 16.95 20.33
N TYR A 119 0.96 15.93 19.87
CA TYR A 119 2.28 15.57 20.36
C TYR A 119 3.31 16.68 20.17
N LYS A 120 3.25 17.37 19.02
CA LYS A 120 4.11 18.54 18.73
C LYS A 120 3.91 19.71 19.71
N LYS A 121 2.70 19.89 20.27
CA LYS A 121 2.44 20.95 21.27
C LYS A 121 3.19 20.71 22.57
N THR A 122 3.35 19.46 22.98
CA THR A 122 4.09 19.09 24.19
C THR A 122 5.59 18.86 23.96
N HIS A 123 5.97 18.68 22.68
CA HIS A 123 7.36 18.45 22.25
C HIS A 123 7.73 19.43 21.13
N PRO A 124 7.95 20.73 21.45
CA PRO A 124 8.17 21.77 20.44
C PRO A 124 9.43 21.56 19.60
N ASP A 125 10.44 20.87 20.14
CA ASP A 125 11.70 20.58 19.44
C ASP A 125 11.58 19.44 18.43
N LEU A 126 10.45 18.72 18.40
CA LEU A 126 10.23 17.62 17.45
C LEU A 126 10.28 18.11 16.00
N THR A 127 11.16 17.54 15.20
CA THR A 127 11.28 17.84 13.78
C THR A 127 10.35 16.94 12.96
N ILE A 128 9.27 17.54 12.43
CA ILE A 128 8.30 16.85 11.59
C ILE A 128 8.53 17.23 10.14
N PHE A 129 8.70 16.25 9.28
CA PHE A 129 8.83 16.47 7.84
C PHE A 129 7.58 15.97 7.09
N ILE A 130 6.94 16.90 6.40
CA ILE A 130 5.81 16.63 5.50
C ILE A 130 6.25 17.09 4.11
N PRO A 131 6.65 16.18 3.23
CA PRO A 131 7.19 16.56 1.94
C PRO A 131 6.14 17.24 1.07
N SER A 132 6.54 18.31 0.42
CA SER A 132 5.76 19.01 -0.60
C SER A 132 5.61 18.16 -1.86
N LYS A 133 4.69 18.53 -2.75
CA LYS A 133 4.54 17.87 -4.05
C LYS A 133 5.83 17.94 -4.89
N GLN A 134 6.61 19.00 -4.76
CA GLN A 134 7.86 19.18 -5.50
C GLN A 134 8.95 18.25 -4.99
N GLU A 135 9.06 18.07 -3.68
CA GLU A 135 10.00 17.12 -3.06
C GLU A 135 9.65 15.67 -3.38
N LEU A 136 8.35 15.38 -3.54
CA LEU A 136 7.88 14.06 -3.97
C LEU A 136 7.99 13.83 -5.49
N ALA A 137 8.34 14.85 -6.27
CA ALA A 137 8.39 14.75 -7.73
C ALA A 137 9.50 13.80 -8.23
N SER A 138 10.62 13.69 -7.48
CA SER A 138 11.66 12.72 -7.77
C SER A 138 11.53 11.48 -6.86
N ARG A 139 11.69 10.31 -7.46
CA ARG A 139 11.67 9.05 -6.70
C ARG A 139 12.80 8.98 -5.68
N ASP A 140 13.97 9.47 -6.03
CA ASP A 140 15.14 9.45 -5.16
C ASP A 140 14.98 10.43 -3.99
N GLY A 141 14.46 11.63 -4.21
CA GLY A 141 14.15 12.58 -3.15
C GLY A 141 13.10 12.05 -2.16
N TYR A 142 12.10 11.33 -2.68
CA TYR A 142 11.09 10.67 -1.87
C TYR A 142 11.71 9.61 -0.92
N LEU A 143 12.56 8.73 -1.45
CA LEU A 143 13.21 7.70 -0.64
C LEU A 143 14.26 8.27 0.32
N ASP A 144 14.99 9.29 -0.14
CA ASP A 144 16.00 9.98 0.67
C ASP A 144 15.38 10.65 1.89
N SER A 145 14.20 11.23 1.74
CA SER A 145 13.44 11.78 2.86
C SER A 145 13.10 10.75 3.93
N MET A 146 12.69 9.54 3.51
CA MET A 146 12.45 8.45 4.46
C MET A 146 13.73 8.00 5.15
N LYS A 147 14.82 7.82 4.41
CA LYS A 147 16.12 7.40 4.98
C LYS A 147 16.65 8.40 6.02
N LYS A 148 16.36 9.69 5.85
CA LYS A 148 16.73 10.76 6.78
C LYS A 148 15.78 10.91 7.96
N SER A 149 14.71 10.12 8.04
CA SER A 149 13.73 10.16 9.12
C SER A 149 13.93 9.01 10.11
N ARG A 150 13.67 9.26 11.41
CA ARG A 150 13.73 8.26 12.48
C ARG A 150 12.48 7.40 12.47
N VAL A 151 11.31 8.04 12.47
CA VAL A 151 10.00 7.41 12.56
C VAL A 151 9.16 7.76 11.34
N ALA A 152 8.46 6.79 10.79
CA ALA A 152 7.48 6.98 9.73
C ALA A 152 6.08 6.61 10.25
N LEU A 153 5.09 7.47 9.95
CA LEU A 153 3.70 7.18 10.25
C LEU A 153 3.04 6.51 9.04
N TYR A 154 2.41 5.38 9.28
CA TYR A 154 1.72 4.60 8.27
C TYR A 154 0.28 4.32 8.67
N ALA A 155 -0.63 4.36 7.72
CA ALA A 155 -1.98 3.83 7.89
C ALA A 155 -2.38 3.05 6.65
N THR A 156 -3.04 1.92 6.85
CA THR A 156 -3.65 1.21 5.73
C THR A 156 -4.83 2.01 5.18
N PRO A 157 -5.07 1.99 3.86
CA PRO A 157 -6.22 2.66 3.27
C PRO A 157 -7.53 2.17 3.90
N GLY A 158 -8.46 3.08 4.11
CA GLY A 158 -9.81 2.76 4.57
C GLY A 158 -9.97 2.43 6.06
N ILE A 159 -8.88 2.44 6.85
CA ILE A 159 -8.93 2.06 8.28
C ILE A 159 -9.94 2.92 9.08
N ASP A 160 -10.04 4.19 8.80
CA ASP A 160 -10.93 5.13 9.51
C ASP A 160 -12.15 5.53 8.67
N GLY A 161 -12.55 4.70 7.70
CA GLY A 161 -13.69 4.96 6.83
C GLY A 161 -13.51 6.11 5.83
N GLY A 162 -12.33 6.74 5.81
CA GLY A 162 -12.05 7.91 4.99
C GLY A 162 -11.93 7.65 3.49
N GLU A 163 -11.77 6.40 3.07
CA GLU A 163 -11.62 6.04 1.67
C GLU A 163 -12.78 5.18 1.17
N LYS A 164 -13.88 5.81 0.80
CA LYS A 164 -15.05 5.13 0.21
C LYS A 164 -14.71 4.23 -0.98
N ARG A 165 -13.61 4.52 -1.68
CA ARG A 165 -13.16 3.77 -2.86
C ARG A 165 -12.48 2.44 -2.53
N THR A 166 -12.12 2.16 -1.28
CA THR A 166 -11.53 0.87 -0.90
C THR A 166 -12.56 -0.24 -0.74
N ASN A 167 -13.85 0.12 -0.71
CA ASN A 167 -14.97 -0.80 -0.45
C ASN A 167 -14.77 -1.66 0.81
N GLY A 168 -14.08 -1.12 1.81
CA GLY A 168 -13.81 -1.80 3.08
C GLY A 168 -12.54 -2.66 3.08
N PHE A 169 -11.85 -2.81 1.96
CA PHE A 169 -10.54 -3.47 1.93
C PHE A 169 -9.46 -2.54 2.49
N SER A 170 -8.57 -3.11 3.28
CA SER A 170 -7.50 -2.39 3.97
C SER A 170 -6.13 -2.97 3.61
N GLN A 171 -5.84 -2.98 2.33
CA GLN A 171 -4.62 -3.60 1.80
C GLN A 171 -3.34 -2.86 2.21
N VAL A 172 -2.26 -3.62 2.34
CA VAL A 172 -0.92 -3.05 2.52
C VAL A 172 -0.45 -2.42 1.22
N THR A 173 0.05 -1.18 1.30
CA THR A 173 0.49 -0.42 0.13
C THR A 173 2.01 -0.50 -0.06
N PRO A 174 2.55 -0.22 -1.28
CA PRO A 174 3.98 -0.18 -1.52
C PRO A 174 4.75 0.74 -0.55
N ARG A 175 4.07 1.78 -0.04
CA ARG A 175 4.66 2.72 0.92
C ARG A 175 5.15 2.05 2.20
N PHE A 176 4.42 1.06 2.70
CA PHE A 176 4.87 0.29 3.86
C PHE A 176 6.23 -0.38 3.58
N LEU A 177 6.33 -1.04 2.44
CA LEU A 177 7.58 -1.70 2.01
C LEU A 177 8.73 -0.70 1.84
N GLU A 178 8.42 0.49 1.32
CA GLU A 178 9.40 1.58 1.17
C GLU A 178 9.90 2.10 2.52
N MET A 179 9.02 2.23 3.51
CA MET A 179 9.39 2.63 4.86
C MET A 179 10.29 1.59 5.52
N VAL A 180 9.93 0.30 5.42
CA VAL A 180 10.77 -0.81 5.90
C VAL A 180 12.15 -0.78 5.22
N ALA A 181 12.18 -0.69 3.89
CA ALA A 181 13.40 -0.65 3.11
C ALA A 181 14.25 0.61 3.37
N SER A 182 13.67 1.66 3.91
CA SER A 182 14.37 2.90 4.28
C SER A 182 14.92 2.89 5.71
N GLY A 183 14.70 1.83 6.47
CA GLY A 183 15.19 1.70 7.85
C GLY A 183 14.53 2.70 8.81
N CYS A 184 13.25 3.05 8.57
CA CYS A 184 12.47 3.82 9.51
C CYS A 184 11.87 2.90 10.57
N ASN A 185 11.77 3.39 11.81
CA ASN A 185 10.84 2.81 12.77
C ASN A 185 9.42 3.17 12.32
N ILE A 186 8.51 2.22 12.27
CA ILE A 186 7.18 2.45 11.72
C ILE A 186 6.15 2.43 12.85
N ILE A 187 5.42 3.53 13.00
CA ILE A 187 4.21 3.56 13.80
C ILE A 187 3.05 3.40 12.84
N ALA A 188 2.33 2.29 12.95
CA ALA A 188 1.28 1.95 12.01
C ALA A 188 -0.11 1.91 12.65
N ARG A 189 -1.09 2.40 11.89
CA ARG A 189 -2.51 2.24 12.18
C ARG A 189 -3.11 1.32 11.12
N TYR A 190 -3.53 0.14 11.53
CA TYR A 190 -4.10 -0.85 10.64
C TYR A 190 -5.09 -1.76 11.38
N LYS A 191 -5.93 -2.42 10.62
CA LYS A 191 -6.78 -3.52 11.08
C LYS A 191 -6.12 -4.82 10.65
N THR A 192 -6.03 -5.79 11.54
CA THR A 192 -5.54 -7.14 11.22
C THR A 192 -6.42 -7.77 10.14
N ASN A 193 -5.80 -8.21 9.06
CA ASN A 193 -6.41 -8.89 7.95
C ASN A 193 -5.37 -9.74 7.20
N ALA A 194 -5.80 -10.46 6.16
CA ALA A 194 -4.91 -11.34 5.40
C ALA A 194 -3.70 -10.63 4.75
N ASP A 195 -3.82 -9.33 4.40
CA ASP A 195 -2.68 -8.56 3.88
C ASP A 195 -1.68 -8.23 4.98
N THR A 196 -2.16 -7.73 6.13
CA THR A 196 -1.29 -7.35 7.25
C THR A 196 -0.54 -8.56 7.81
N ASP A 197 -1.20 -9.71 7.84
CA ASP A 197 -0.59 -10.98 8.26
C ASP A 197 0.44 -11.46 7.23
N TYR A 198 0.11 -11.36 5.93
CA TYR A 198 1.02 -11.75 4.86
C TYR A 198 2.31 -10.93 4.85
N TYR A 199 2.22 -9.63 5.06
CA TYR A 199 3.38 -8.74 5.13
C TYR A 199 3.99 -8.65 6.54
N GLU A 200 3.47 -9.41 7.50
CA GLU A 200 3.97 -9.48 8.88
C GLU A 200 4.11 -8.09 9.55
N LEU A 201 3.10 -7.23 9.36
CA LEU A 201 3.17 -5.85 9.86
C LEU A 201 3.52 -5.77 11.33
N GLU A 202 3.03 -6.69 12.14
CA GLU A 202 3.28 -6.75 13.58
C GLU A 202 4.78 -6.84 13.91
N LYS A 203 5.56 -7.53 13.08
CA LYS A 203 7.02 -7.64 13.27
C LYS A 203 7.77 -6.33 13.02
N PHE A 204 7.25 -5.51 12.10
CA PHE A 204 7.88 -4.24 11.71
C PHE A 204 7.29 -3.04 12.43
N CYS A 205 6.10 -3.18 13.00
CA CYS A 205 5.36 -2.13 13.67
C CYS A 205 5.04 -2.56 15.09
N PRO A 206 6.00 -2.47 16.03
CA PRO A 206 5.83 -2.95 17.41
C PRO A 206 4.71 -2.23 18.16
N VAL A 207 4.22 -1.12 17.60
CA VAL A 207 3.09 -0.37 18.15
C VAL A 207 1.99 -0.29 17.10
N SER A 208 0.97 -1.13 17.28
CA SER A 208 -0.28 -1.09 16.52
C SER A 208 -1.31 -0.31 17.32
N TYR A 209 -1.74 0.84 16.81
CA TYR A 209 -2.80 1.62 17.43
C TYR A 209 -4.15 1.20 16.87
N THR A 210 -4.71 0.13 17.40
CA THR A 210 -6.13 -0.21 17.22
C THR A 210 -7.02 0.56 18.19
N HIS A 211 -6.47 0.98 19.33
CA HIS A 211 -7.13 1.81 20.36
C HIS A 211 -6.22 2.98 20.77
N LEU A 212 -6.82 4.15 20.90
CA LEU A 212 -6.19 5.45 21.18
C LEU A 212 -5.67 5.62 22.63
N THR A 213 -4.93 4.67 23.14
CA THR A 213 -4.19 4.86 24.38
C THR A 213 -2.71 4.75 24.09
N LEU A 214 -2.04 5.90 24.05
CA LEU A 214 -0.60 5.97 23.97
C LEU A 214 0.04 5.36 25.23
N PRO A 215 1.11 4.59 25.07
CA PRO A 215 2.01 4.38 26.19
C PRO A 215 2.58 5.75 26.60
N THR A 216 2.48 6.07 27.87
CA THR A 216 2.92 7.35 28.46
C THR A 216 4.44 7.54 28.47
N LYS A 217 5.19 6.58 27.95
CA LYS A 217 6.65 6.65 27.81
C LYS A 217 7.08 5.97 26.50
N LEU A 218 7.57 6.74 25.56
CA LEU A 218 8.54 6.30 24.56
C LEU A 218 9.90 6.28 25.29
N GLU A 219 10.24 5.18 25.90
CA GLU A 219 11.62 4.94 26.31
C GLU A 219 12.40 4.53 25.06
N VAL A 220 13.33 5.39 24.66
CA VAL A 220 14.32 5.19 23.60
C VAL A 220 15.48 4.37 24.13
#